data_cf6a3637b1267e10412f130dbdb59cc8
#
_entry.id   cf6a3637b1267e10412f130dbdb59cc8
#
_cell.length_a   1.000
_cell.length_b   1.000
_cell.length_c   1.000
_cell.angle_alpha   90.00
_cell.angle_beta   90.00
_cell.angle_gamma   90.00
#
_symmetry.space_group_name_H-M   'P 1'
#
loop_
_entity.id
_entity.type
_entity.pdbx_description
1 polymer ?
#
loop_
_entity_poly.entity_id
_entity_poly.type
_entity_poly.pdbx_seq_one_letter_code
_entity_poly.pdbx_strand_id
1 'polypeptide(L)'
;MSLITLKYLQYPSSRDIVFILGAGASHPDGVPLQRDILPQIISGKFNEIQDSEIGRIVNEFIKENFEFDIKRNLYPELEAVFGFIDYFIQHNESLSIKYTNEKIIHIKEYLIKLIHYIVNLETDKSSHYYNLFWKALVKHSPNSSIITLNYDTLLEQSFEFLFKNCGYLDYCIPLMNYEKIPQLSKYNFWINPREPINVSESENPIPFKIIKLHGSLNWKYCNCYNQTLLTPWDRKIDLKRGKFLGYSYPDGLEYEFVCPIDGTEFHTLIMPPSYLKTLHHPIITQVLSEASRELRIAKKIVFIGYSLSNADIHIKALFKKQITPDMEVMVVNPKKKDMMELNYRSLSSKVKFIYNTFEEMLSDHTIIESIFS
;
A
#
# COMPACT_ATOMS: atom_id res chain seq x y z
N MET A 1 -41.78 17.55 -11.11
CA MET A 1 -40.38 17.28 -10.86
C MET A 1 -40.11 17.58 -9.39
N SER A 2 -39.92 16.58 -8.56
CA SER A 2 -39.50 16.79 -7.16
C SER A 2 -38.10 17.41 -7.17
N LEU A 3 -37.92 18.52 -6.52
CA LEU A 3 -36.63 19.14 -6.29
C LEU A 3 -35.76 18.11 -5.54
N ILE A 4 -34.69 17.65 -6.18
CA ILE A 4 -33.69 16.78 -5.52
C ILE A 4 -32.91 17.69 -4.57
N THR A 5 -33.12 17.52 -3.27
CA THR A 5 -32.32 18.23 -2.27
C THR A 5 -30.98 17.51 -2.14
N LEU A 6 -29.87 18.26 -2.21
CA LEU A 6 -28.51 17.77 -2.12
C LEU A 6 -27.93 18.07 -0.74
N LYS A 7 -27.13 17.14 -0.24
CA LYS A 7 -26.31 17.29 0.98
C LYS A 7 -24.85 16.91 0.70
N TYR A 8 -23.93 17.42 1.50
CA TYR A 8 -22.54 17.01 1.41
C TYR A 8 -22.34 15.61 2.03
N LEU A 9 -21.53 14.78 1.36
CA LEU A 9 -21.05 13.54 1.92
C LEU A 9 -20.24 13.81 3.18
N GLN A 10 -20.61 13.17 4.29
CA GLN A 10 -19.94 13.36 5.58
C GLN A 10 -19.31 12.07 6.08
N TYR A 11 -18.17 12.22 6.75
CA TYR A 11 -17.53 11.11 7.45
C TYR A 11 -18.17 10.92 8.83
N PRO A 12 -18.31 9.67 9.29
CA PRO A 12 -18.73 9.39 10.64
C PRO A 12 -17.77 9.98 11.68
N SER A 13 -18.30 10.40 12.83
CA SER A 13 -17.50 10.93 13.95
C SER A 13 -16.72 9.87 14.73
N SER A 14 -17.11 8.60 14.61
CA SER A 14 -16.43 7.44 15.20
C SER A 14 -16.41 6.29 14.19
N ARG A 15 -15.48 5.35 14.37
CA ARG A 15 -15.42 4.12 13.59
C ARG A 15 -15.74 2.92 14.48
N ASP A 16 -16.57 2.01 13.98
CA ASP A 16 -16.86 0.78 14.70
C ASP A 16 -15.63 -0.12 14.68
N ILE A 17 -15.01 -0.30 13.51
CA ILE A 17 -13.79 -1.08 13.35
C ILE A 17 -12.79 -0.32 12.47
N VAL A 18 -11.51 -0.37 12.87
CA VAL A 18 -10.39 -0.03 12.00
C VAL A 18 -9.62 -1.30 11.69
N PHE A 19 -9.62 -1.70 10.42
CA PHE A 19 -8.85 -2.84 9.95
C PHE A 19 -7.43 -2.40 9.59
N ILE A 20 -6.43 -3.20 10.00
CA ILE A 20 -5.03 -2.99 9.67
C ILE A 20 -4.53 -4.21 8.89
N LEU A 21 -4.28 -4.02 7.59
CA LEU A 21 -3.89 -5.10 6.68
C LEU A 21 -2.38 -5.08 6.44
N GLY A 22 -1.74 -6.22 6.64
CA GLY A 22 -0.35 -6.45 6.24
C GLY A 22 -0.24 -7.40 5.06
N ALA A 23 0.99 -7.74 4.66
CA ALA A 23 1.29 -8.57 3.49
C ALA A 23 0.59 -9.94 3.50
N GLY A 24 0.31 -10.50 4.68
CA GLY A 24 -0.44 -11.76 4.83
C GLY A 24 -1.88 -11.68 4.33
N ALA A 25 -2.48 -10.48 4.19
CA ALA A 25 -3.82 -10.32 3.62
C ALA A 25 -3.84 -10.43 2.09
N SER A 26 -2.74 -10.07 1.41
CA SER A 26 -2.61 -10.20 -0.06
C SER A 26 -1.92 -11.50 -0.49
N HIS A 27 -1.29 -12.21 0.47
CA HIS A 27 -0.54 -13.43 0.19
C HIS A 27 -1.36 -14.57 -0.45
N PRO A 28 -2.63 -14.81 -0.05
CA PRO A 28 -3.47 -15.81 -0.71
C PRO A 28 -3.71 -15.59 -2.19
N ASP A 29 -3.62 -14.34 -2.65
CA ASP A 29 -3.72 -13.96 -4.06
C ASP A 29 -2.38 -14.10 -4.82
N GLY A 30 -1.30 -14.55 -4.14
CA GLY A 30 0.02 -14.79 -4.71
C GLY A 30 1.00 -13.63 -4.54
N VAL A 31 0.58 -12.50 -3.95
CA VAL A 31 1.49 -11.37 -3.70
C VAL A 31 2.61 -11.81 -2.75
N PRO A 32 3.88 -11.60 -3.11
CA PRO A 32 5.00 -12.05 -2.30
C PRO A 32 5.04 -11.35 -0.94
N LEU A 33 5.41 -12.08 0.09
CA LEU A 33 5.78 -11.48 1.36
C LEU A 33 7.10 -10.71 1.18
N GLN A 34 7.33 -9.71 2.01
CA GLN A 34 8.52 -8.85 1.93
C GLN A 34 9.85 -9.63 1.84
N ARG A 35 9.98 -10.72 2.60
CA ARG A 35 11.17 -11.60 2.58
C ARG A 35 11.35 -12.36 1.26
N ASP A 36 10.32 -12.48 0.44
CA ASP A 36 10.32 -13.25 -0.80
C ASP A 36 10.61 -12.36 -2.02
N ILE A 37 10.61 -11.03 -1.85
CA ILE A 37 10.80 -10.06 -2.94
C ILE A 37 12.25 -10.09 -3.46
N LEU A 38 13.24 -9.90 -2.59
CA LEU A 38 14.63 -9.86 -3.00
C LEU A 38 15.12 -11.18 -3.61
N PRO A 39 14.78 -12.38 -3.06
CA PRO A 39 15.02 -13.65 -3.72
C PRO A 39 14.48 -13.73 -5.15
N GLN A 40 13.29 -13.18 -5.41
CA GLN A 40 12.71 -13.17 -6.75
C GLN A 40 13.46 -12.27 -7.73
N ILE A 41 14.07 -11.18 -7.24
CA ILE A 41 14.90 -10.28 -8.06
C ILE A 41 16.22 -10.96 -8.43
N ILE A 42 16.89 -11.62 -7.48
CA ILE A 42 18.27 -12.06 -7.60
C ILE A 42 18.40 -13.49 -8.15
N SER A 43 17.42 -14.35 -7.90
CA SER A 43 17.52 -15.81 -8.20
C SER A 43 17.56 -16.16 -9.68
N GLY A 44 17.30 -15.22 -10.59
CA GLY A 44 17.17 -15.51 -12.01
C GLY A 44 15.80 -16.10 -12.42
N LYS A 45 14.82 -16.10 -11.52
CA LYS A 45 13.47 -16.64 -11.79
C LYS A 45 12.76 -15.94 -12.95
N PHE A 46 12.99 -14.63 -13.10
CA PHE A 46 12.37 -13.80 -14.14
C PHE A 46 13.40 -13.36 -15.16
N ASN A 47 13.32 -13.90 -16.38
CA ASN A 47 14.20 -13.53 -17.48
C ASN A 47 14.12 -12.03 -17.79
N GLU A 48 12.93 -11.45 -17.71
CA GLU A 48 12.70 -10.04 -17.96
C GLU A 48 13.52 -9.13 -17.03
N ILE A 49 13.73 -9.55 -15.78
CA ILE A 49 14.60 -8.84 -14.83
C ILE A 49 16.07 -9.02 -15.24
N GLN A 50 16.47 -10.25 -15.54
CA GLN A 50 17.88 -10.55 -15.87
C GLN A 50 18.34 -9.89 -17.17
N ASP A 51 17.45 -9.79 -18.16
CA ASP A 51 17.71 -9.20 -19.47
C ASP A 51 17.61 -7.67 -19.46
N SER A 52 17.01 -7.08 -18.43
CA SER A 52 16.85 -5.65 -18.31
C SER A 52 18.12 -4.96 -17.80
N GLU A 53 18.38 -3.73 -18.24
CA GLU A 53 19.49 -2.94 -17.74
C GLU A 53 19.36 -2.66 -16.22
N ILE A 54 18.17 -2.28 -15.76
CA ILE A 54 17.93 -1.99 -14.35
C ILE A 54 18.11 -3.24 -13.47
N GLY A 55 17.68 -4.40 -13.92
CA GLY A 55 17.88 -5.66 -13.21
C GLY A 55 19.35 -6.04 -13.11
N ARG A 56 20.13 -5.86 -14.19
CA ARG A 56 21.57 -6.12 -14.19
C ARG A 56 22.32 -5.20 -13.22
N ILE A 57 22.02 -3.90 -13.24
CA ILE A 57 22.64 -2.91 -12.35
C ILE A 57 22.35 -3.24 -10.88
N VAL A 58 21.10 -3.53 -10.54
CA VAL A 58 20.71 -3.89 -9.15
C VAL A 58 21.36 -5.20 -8.72
N ASN A 59 21.35 -6.23 -9.57
CA ASN A 59 21.97 -7.52 -9.27
C ASN A 59 23.48 -7.38 -9.07
N GLU A 60 24.18 -6.60 -9.89
CA GLU A 60 25.61 -6.32 -9.74
C GLU A 60 25.88 -5.61 -8.41
N PHE A 61 25.14 -4.56 -8.09
CA PHE A 61 25.27 -3.83 -6.83
C PHE A 61 25.09 -4.74 -5.61
N ILE A 62 24.06 -5.60 -5.63
CA ILE A 62 23.79 -6.51 -4.51
C ILE A 62 24.92 -7.56 -4.40
N LYS A 63 25.39 -8.13 -5.50
CA LYS A 63 26.49 -9.11 -5.52
C LYS A 63 27.81 -8.55 -4.98
N GLU A 64 28.08 -7.28 -5.21
CA GLU A 64 29.32 -6.65 -4.77
C GLU A 64 29.31 -6.18 -3.32
N ASN A 65 28.13 -5.92 -2.76
CA ASN A 65 28.02 -5.29 -1.45
C ASN A 65 27.34 -6.15 -0.39
N PHE A 66 26.76 -7.30 -0.75
CA PHE A 66 26.08 -8.19 0.17
C PHE A 66 26.45 -9.64 -0.08
N GLU A 67 26.65 -10.39 0.99
CA GLU A 67 26.83 -11.83 0.91
C GLU A 67 25.49 -12.56 0.83
N PHE A 68 25.38 -13.53 -0.07
CA PHE A 68 24.22 -14.42 -0.18
C PHE A 68 24.59 -15.74 -0.85
N ASP A 69 23.77 -16.76 -0.64
CA ASP A 69 23.93 -18.09 -1.24
C ASP A 69 22.59 -18.57 -1.81
N ILE A 70 22.45 -18.48 -3.15
CA ILE A 70 21.24 -18.88 -3.86
C ILE A 70 20.94 -20.38 -3.63
N LYS A 71 21.96 -21.25 -3.58
CA LYS A 71 21.79 -22.69 -3.42
C LYS A 71 21.23 -23.06 -2.05
N ARG A 72 21.59 -22.28 -1.03
CA ARG A 72 21.11 -22.45 0.34
C ARG A 72 19.89 -21.61 0.65
N ASN A 73 19.37 -20.85 -0.32
CA ASN A 73 18.26 -19.92 -0.15
C ASN A 73 18.52 -18.88 0.98
N LEU A 74 19.78 -18.42 1.06
CA LEU A 74 20.20 -17.38 1.99
C LEU A 74 20.36 -16.07 1.24
N TYR A 75 19.58 -15.07 1.61
CA TYR A 75 19.57 -13.75 0.98
C TYR A 75 19.67 -12.66 2.04
N PRO A 76 20.22 -11.48 1.71
CA PRO A 76 20.15 -10.34 2.60
C PRO A 76 18.70 -9.92 2.81
N GLU A 77 18.42 -9.35 3.97
CA GLU A 77 17.12 -8.75 4.23
C GLU A 77 16.90 -7.51 3.33
N LEU A 78 15.73 -7.36 2.77
CA LEU A 78 15.41 -6.23 1.90
C LEU A 78 15.57 -4.89 2.65
N GLU A 79 15.25 -4.89 3.94
CA GLU A 79 15.43 -3.76 4.85
C GLU A 79 16.89 -3.36 5.03
N ALA A 80 17.79 -4.34 5.07
CA ALA A 80 19.22 -4.09 5.17
C ALA A 80 19.77 -3.48 3.89
N VAL A 81 19.32 -3.97 2.72
CA VAL A 81 19.72 -3.42 1.41
C VAL A 81 19.26 -1.98 1.27
N PHE A 82 17.99 -1.67 1.57
CA PHE A 82 17.51 -0.30 1.53
C PHE A 82 18.16 0.59 2.60
N GLY A 83 18.37 0.06 3.81
CA GLY A 83 19.05 0.81 4.88
C GLY A 83 20.48 1.18 4.50
N PHE A 84 21.21 0.27 3.83
CA PHE A 84 22.56 0.54 3.31
C PHE A 84 22.54 1.63 2.24
N ILE A 85 21.62 1.56 1.28
CA ILE A 85 21.43 2.57 0.23
C ILE A 85 21.05 3.92 0.86
N ASP A 86 20.08 3.94 1.77
CA ASP A 86 19.58 5.15 2.43
C ASP A 86 20.64 5.85 3.27
N TYR A 87 21.59 5.10 3.86
CA TYR A 87 22.71 5.68 4.58
C TYR A 87 23.52 6.63 3.69
N PHE A 88 23.95 6.18 2.51
CA PHE A 88 24.73 7.00 1.59
C PHE A 88 23.95 8.19 1.03
N ILE A 89 22.65 7.99 0.73
CA ILE A 89 21.79 9.07 0.23
C ILE A 89 21.62 10.16 1.30
N GLN A 90 21.34 9.78 2.55
CA GLN A 90 21.12 10.75 3.64
C GLN A 90 22.37 11.55 4.01
N HIS A 91 23.56 10.95 3.87
CA HIS A 91 24.84 11.61 4.13
C HIS A 91 25.41 12.32 2.89
N ASN A 92 24.75 12.19 1.73
CA ASN A 92 25.24 12.68 0.46
C ASN A 92 26.67 12.17 0.13
N GLU A 93 26.92 10.90 0.45
CA GLU A 93 28.22 10.25 0.28
C GLU A 93 28.21 9.25 -0.87
N SER A 94 29.38 9.08 -1.51
CA SER A 94 29.63 8.01 -2.49
C SER A 94 30.23 6.80 -1.77
N LEU A 95 29.76 5.57 -2.11
CA LEU A 95 30.34 4.35 -1.60
C LEU A 95 31.74 4.12 -2.22
N SER A 96 31.91 4.47 -3.49
CA SER A 96 33.18 4.32 -4.24
C SER A 96 33.14 5.15 -5.52
N ILE A 97 34.24 5.17 -6.28
CA ILE A 97 34.30 5.74 -7.64
C ILE A 97 33.26 5.09 -8.55
N LYS A 98 33.02 3.78 -8.42
CA LYS A 98 32.02 3.02 -9.18
C LYS A 98 30.59 3.36 -8.76
N TYR A 99 30.36 3.61 -7.49
CA TYR A 99 29.06 3.87 -6.87
C TYR A 99 29.05 5.28 -6.24
N THR A 100 28.88 6.27 -7.11
CA THR A 100 28.68 7.66 -6.70
C THR A 100 27.32 7.81 -6.03
N ASN A 101 27.13 8.88 -5.26
CA ASN A 101 25.84 9.17 -4.61
C ASN A 101 24.68 9.21 -5.62
N GLU A 102 24.86 9.86 -6.78
CA GLU A 102 23.89 9.89 -7.85
C GLU A 102 23.52 8.49 -8.35
N LYS A 103 24.52 7.62 -8.56
CA LYS A 103 24.29 6.24 -9.00
C LYS A 103 23.58 5.41 -7.92
N ILE A 104 23.85 5.65 -6.64
CA ILE A 104 23.15 5.00 -5.54
C ILE A 104 21.67 5.41 -5.50
N ILE A 105 21.36 6.68 -5.77
CA ILE A 105 19.98 7.16 -5.91
C ILE A 105 19.26 6.41 -7.04
N HIS A 106 19.87 6.27 -8.20
CA HIS A 106 19.30 5.52 -9.31
C HIS A 106 19.13 4.02 -8.99
N ILE A 107 20.08 3.40 -8.28
CA ILE A 107 19.97 2.00 -7.83
C ILE A 107 18.74 1.83 -6.91
N LYS A 108 18.50 2.77 -6.00
CA LYS A 108 17.29 2.78 -5.17
C LYS A 108 16.01 2.82 -6.01
N GLU A 109 15.96 3.70 -6.99
CA GLU A 109 14.82 3.83 -7.90
C GLU A 109 14.61 2.55 -8.72
N TYR A 110 15.69 1.95 -9.23
CA TYR A 110 15.62 0.69 -9.96
C TYR A 110 15.11 -0.46 -9.09
N LEU A 111 15.58 -0.54 -7.86
CA LEU A 111 15.10 -1.55 -6.91
C LEU A 111 13.59 -1.35 -6.61
N ILE A 112 13.13 -0.11 -6.46
CA ILE A 112 11.71 0.22 -6.33
C ILE A 112 10.92 -0.23 -7.58
N LYS A 113 11.45 0.02 -8.78
CA LYS A 113 10.83 -0.43 -10.04
C LYS A 113 10.75 -1.95 -10.13
N LEU A 114 11.78 -2.67 -9.68
CA LEU A 114 11.76 -4.13 -9.64
C LEU A 114 10.75 -4.69 -8.62
N ILE A 115 10.62 -4.06 -7.45
CA ILE A 115 9.57 -4.39 -6.47
C ILE A 115 8.19 -4.19 -7.10
N HIS A 116 7.98 -3.04 -7.74
CA HIS A 116 6.74 -2.76 -8.44
C HIS A 116 6.43 -3.85 -9.48
N TYR A 117 7.40 -4.19 -10.32
CA TYR A 117 7.24 -5.23 -11.33
C TYR A 117 6.77 -6.55 -10.71
N ILE A 118 7.48 -7.05 -9.69
CA ILE A 118 7.18 -8.34 -9.05
C ILE A 118 5.80 -8.32 -8.38
N VAL A 119 5.48 -7.28 -7.63
CA VAL A 119 4.17 -7.18 -6.96
C VAL A 119 3.05 -7.06 -7.98
N ASN A 120 3.26 -6.29 -9.05
CA ASN A 120 2.24 -6.08 -10.09
C ASN A 120 1.93 -7.36 -10.90
N LEU A 121 2.87 -8.29 -11.03
CA LEU A 121 2.61 -9.58 -11.69
C LEU A 121 1.44 -10.34 -11.06
N GLU A 122 1.26 -10.20 -9.76
CA GLU A 122 0.22 -10.90 -9.00
C GLU A 122 -1.02 -10.04 -8.71
N THR A 123 -0.99 -8.75 -9.09
CA THR A 123 -2.09 -7.80 -8.82
C THR A 123 -2.94 -7.47 -10.06
N ASP A 124 -2.59 -8.02 -11.21
CA ASP A 124 -3.34 -7.86 -12.48
C ASP A 124 -4.49 -8.88 -12.59
N LYS A 125 -5.25 -9.03 -11.49
CA LYS A 125 -6.37 -9.96 -11.40
C LYS A 125 -7.33 -9.57 -10.29
N SER A 126 -8.61 -9.97 -10.44
CA SER A 126 -9.60 -9.80 -9.37
C SER A 126 -9.29 -10.74 -8.19
N SER A 127 -9.23 -10.21 -6.99
CA SER A 127 -9.05 -10.99 -5.76
C SER A 127 -10.39 -11.57 -5.28
N HIS A 128 -10.46 -12.88 -5.18
CA HIS A 128 -11.60 -13.55 -4.56
C HIS A 128 -11.73 -13.20 -3.07
N TYR A 129 -10.60 -13.16 -2.36
CA TYR A 129 -10.55 -12.94 -0.91
C TYR A 129 -10.91 -11.50 -0.53
N TYR A 130 -10.39 -10.51 -1.24
CA TYR A 130 -10.81 -9.13 -1.00
C TYR A 130 -12.27 -8.88 -1.40
N ASN A 131 -12.81 -9.58 -2.40
CA ASN A 131 -14.24 -9.54 -2.69
C ASN A 131 -15.08 -10.06 -1.52
N LEU A 132 -14.68 -11.17 -0.88
CA LEU A 132 -15.34 -11.69 0.32
C LEU A 132 -15.21 -10.73 1.50
N PHE A 133 -14.02 -10.16 1.70
CA PHE A 133 -13.77 -9.17 2.74
C PHE A 133 -14.69 -7.95 2.62
N TRP A 134 -14.79 -7.36 1.43
CA TRP A 134 -15.68 -6.23 1.16
C TRP A 134 -17.15 -6.58 1.42
N LYS A 135 -17.60 -7.75 0.96
CA LYS A 135 -18.96 -8.23 1.23
C LYS A 135 -19.24 -8.35 2.73
N ALA A 136 -18.30 -8.92 3.49
CA ALA A 136 -18.44 -9.04 4.94
C ALA A 136 -18.44 -7.65 5.61
N LEU A 137 -17.52 -6.77 5.22
CA LEU A 137 -17.39 -5.42 5.77
C LEU A 137 -18.67 -4.60 5.55
N VAL A 138 -19.18 -4.55 4.30
CA VAL A 138 -20.40 -3.80 3.97
C VAL A 138 -21.63 -4.37 4.69
N LYS A 139 -21.70 -5.68 4.83
CA LYS A 139 -22.84 -6.34 5.47
C LYS A 139 -22.87 -6.14 6.99
N HIS A 140 -21.71 -6.23 7.66
CA HIS A 140 -21.64 -6.34 9.12
C HIS A 140 -21.15 -5.06 9.81
N SER A 141 -20.24 -4.31 9.19
CA SER A 141 -19.65 -3.09 9.78
C SER A 141 -19.31 -2.05 8.72
N PRO A 142 -20.33 -1.46 8.08
CA PRO A 142 -20.12 -0.47 7.01
C PRO A 142 -19.41 0.81 7.51
N ASN A 143 -19.49 1.10 8.81
CA ASN A 143 -18.78 2.21 9.43
C ASN A 143 -17.35 1.82 9.83
N SER A 144 -16.60 1.27 8.89
CA SER A 144 -15.20 0.89 9.10
C SER A 144 -14.25 1.72 8.23
N SER A 145 -13.00 1.77 8.65
CA SER A 145 -11.89 2.25 7.82
C SER A 145 -10.79 1.19 7.73
N ILE A 146 -9.97 1.30 6.69
CA ILE A 146 -8.91 0.35 6.41
C ILE A 146 -7.58 1.10 6.37
N ILE A 147 -6.64 0.64 7.16
CA ILE A 147 -5.24 1.04 7.12
C ILE A 147 -4.48 -0.14 6.53
N THR A 148 -3.66 0.07 5.51
CA THR A 148 -2.86 -1.00 4.94
C THR A 148 -1.40 -0.61 4.78
N LEU A 149 -0.52 -1.60 4.95
CA LEU A 149 0.91 -1.49 4.72
C LEU A 149 1.31 -2.06 3.35
N ASN A 150 0.34 -2.62 2.62
CA ASN A 150 0.56 -3.25 1.34
C ASN A 150 0.65 -2.22 0.21
N TYR A 151 1.57 -2.45 -0.72
CA TYR A 151 1.73 -1.62 -1.91
C TYR A 151 0.74 -1.96 -3.01
N ASP A 152 0.27 -3.22 -3.05
CA ASP A 152 -0.64 -3.73 -4.07
C ASP A 152 -2.00 -3.01 -4.06
N THR A 153 -2.77 -3.22 -5.12
CA THR A 153 -4.06 -2.56 -5.34
C THR A 153 -5.24 -3.54 -5.35
N LEU A 154 -5.05 -4.76 -4.86
CA LEU A 154 -6.09 -5.81 -4.88
C LEU A 154 -7.33 -5.41 -4.07
N LEU A 155 -7.12 -4.73 -2.94
CA LEU A 155 -8.21 -4.25 -2.10
C LEU A 155 -9.11 -3.27 -2.86
N GLU A 156 -8.52 -2.32 -3.55
CA GLU A 156 -9.21 -1.27 -4.29
C GLU A 156 -9.88 -1.80 -5.55
N GLN A 157 -9.20 -2.67 -6.29
CA GLN A 157 -9.76 -3.34 -7.47
C GLN A 157 -11.03 -4.13 -7.10
N SER A 158 -11.00 -4.80 -5.96
CA SER A 158 -12.15 -5.55 -5.45
C SER A 158 -13.33 -4.65 -5.10
N PHE A 159 -13.09 -3.41 -4.67
CA PHE A 159 -14.16 -2.44 -4.40
C PHE A 159 -14.90 -2.03 -5.66
N GLU A 160 -14.25 -1.96 -6.82
CA GLU A 160 -14.88 -1.57 -8.08
C GLU A 160 -16.14 -2.38 -8.38
N PHE A 161 -16.13 -3.69 -8.04
CA PHE A 161 -17.30 -4.56 -8.22
C PHE A 161 -18.47 -4.21 -7.31
N LEU A 162 -18.20 -3.55 -6.21
CA LEU A 162 -19.19 -3.21 -5.18
C LEU A 162 -19.60 -1.74 -5.18
N PHE A 163 -18.94 -0.92 -6.01
CA PHE A 163 -19.10 0.53 -6.02
C PHE A 163 -20.56 1.00 -6.04
N LYS A 164 -21.38 0.45 -6.92
CA LYS A 164 -22.79 0.84 -7.06
C LYS A 164 -23.62 0.62 -5.78
N ASN A 165 -23.17 -0.26 -4.90
CA ASN A 165 -23.87 -0.68 -3.70
C ASN A 165 -23.24 -0.15 -2.40
N CYS A 166 -21.99 0.33 -2.45
CA CYS A 166 -21.23 0.62 -1.23
C CYS A 166 -20.99 2.12 -1.01
N GLY A 167 -20.62 2.89 -2.04
CA GLY A 167 -20.32 4.31 -1.91
C GLY A 167 -18.97 4.72 -2.52
N TYR A 168 -18.13 5.41 -1.76
CA TYR A 168 -16.93 6.07 -2.26
C TYR A 168 -15.68 5.57 -1.55
N LEU A 169 -14.54 5.60 -2.26
CA LEU A 169 -13.21 5.37 -1.69
C LEU A 169 -12.44 6.68 -1.50
N ASP A 170 -11.78 6.80 -0.36
CA ASP A 170 -10.93 7.92 -0.01
C ASP A 170 -9.53 7.43 0.41
N TYR A 171 -8.51 7.80 -0.35
CA TYR A 171 -7.11 7.61 0.04
C TYR A 171 -6.61 8.65 1.05
N CYS A 172 -7.44 9.64 1.38
CA CYS A 172 -7.11 10.76 2.27
C CYS A 172 -5.93 11.62 1.77
N ILE A 173 -5.68 11.64 0.48
CA ILE A 173 -4.59 12.40 -0.16
C ILE A 173 -5.13 13.26 -1.30
N PRO A 174 -4.52 14.43 -1.58
CA PRO A 174 -4.90 15.24 -2.73
C PRO A 174 -4.61 14.51 -4.03
N LEU A 175 -5.62 14.41 -4.90
CA LEU A 175 -5.52 13.80 -6.22
C LEU A 175 -5.30 14.86 -7.29
N MET A 176 -4.40 14.57 -8.23
CA MET A 176 -4.06 15.48 -9.31
C MET A 176 -5.05 15.31 -10.47
N ASN A 177 -5.80 16.38 -10.82
CA ASN A 177 -6.57 16.52 -12.08
C ASN A 177 -7.26 15.23 -12.59
N TYR A 178 -7.68 14.35 -11.69
CA TYR A 178 -8.20 13.03 -12.05
C TYR A 178 -9.46 13.11 -12.93
N GLU A 179 -10.28 14.17 -12.80
CA GLU A 179 -11.46 14.40 -13.63
C GLU A 179 -11.16 14.65 -15.12
N LYS A 180 -9.96 15.19 -15.39
CA LYS A 180 -9.53 15.50 -16.76
C LYS A 180 -8.87 14.30 -17.46
N ILE A 181 -8.69 13.19 -16.77
CA ILE A 181 -8.11 11.97 -17.34
C ILE A 181 -9.28 11.04 -17.70
N PRO A 182 -9.61 10.86 -19.00
CA PRO A 182 -10.80 10.11 -19.43
C PRO A 182 -10.86 8.68 -18.90
N GLN A 183 -9.70 8.03 -18.71
CA GLN A 183 -9.64 6.69 -18.14
C GLN A 183 -10.00 6.67 -16.64
N LEU A 184 -9.72 7.75 -15.91
CA LEU A 184 -10.09 7.89 -14.50
C LEU A 184 -11.54 8.36 -14.32
N SER A 185 -12.19 8.88 -15.36
CA SER A 185 -13.63 9.18 -15.31
C SER A 185 -14.49 7.95 -15.06
N LYS A 186 -13.95 6.75 -15.29
CA LYS A 186 -14.58 5.48 -14.89
C LYS A 186 -14.53 5.24 -13.39
N TYR A 187 -13.65 5.93 -12.68
CA TYR A 187 -13.39 5.81 -11.25
C TYR A 187 -13.93 7.02 -10.47
N ASN A 188 -15.14 7.45 -10.81
CA ASN A 188 -15.82 8.56 -10.14
C ASN A 188 -16.20 8.26 -8.67
N PHE A 189 -15.87 7.08 -8.16
CA PHE A 189 -16.02 6.70 -6.77
C PHE A 189 -14.85 7.13 -5.87
N TRP A 190 -13.76 7.70 -6.45
CA TRP A 190 -12.68 8.24 -5.66
C TRP A 190 -13.04 9.61 -5.10
N ILE A 191 -12.79 9.81 -3.81
CA ILE A 191 -12.92 11.11 -3.17
C ILE A 191 -11.62 11.88 -3.34
N ASN A 192 -11.72 13.10 -3.88
CA ASN A 192 -10.66 14.09 -3.72
C ASN A 192 -10.97 14.90 -2.47
N PRO A 193 -10.15 14.88 -1.40
CA PRO A 193 -10.44 15.58 -0.15
C PRO A 193 -10.64 17.08 -0.27
N ARG A 194 -10.25 17.69 -1.38
CA ARG A 194 -10.43 19.12 -1.66
C ARG A 194 -11.73 19.45 -2.41
N GLU A 195 -12.45 18.43 -2.84
CA GLU A 195 -13.67 18.56 -3.64
C GLU A 195 -14.84 17.89 -2.90
N PRO A 196 -15.69 18.67 -2.23
CA PRO A 196 -16.83 18.11 -1.52
C PRO A 196 -17.80 17.43 -2.49
N ILE A 197 -18.22 16.22 -2.16
CA ILE A 197 -19.16 15.45 -2.94
C ILE A 197 -20.58 15.78 -2.49
N ASN A 198 -21.44 16.14 -3.44
CA ASN A 198 -22.87 16.30 -3.23
C ASN A 198 -23.58 14.97 -3.50
N VAL A 199 -24.38 14.54 -2.56
CA VAL A 199 -25.24 13.35 -2.67
C VAL A 199 -26.69 13.73 -2.45
N SER A 200 -27.62 12.95 -3.00
CA SER A 200 -29.05 13.15 -2.73
C SER A 200 -29.35 12.93 -1.25
N GLU A 201 -30.26 13.70 -0.67
CA GLU A 201 -30.73 13.49 0.72
C GLU A 201 -31.31 12.09 0.95
N SER A 202 -31.87 11.49 -0.10
CA SER A 202 -32.41 10.12 -0.08
C SER A 202 -31.33 9.04 -0.13
N GLU A 203 -30.09 9.40 -0.47
CA GLU A 203 -28.96 8.48 -0.59
C GLU A 203 -28.04 8.62 0.62
N ASN A 204 -27.53 7.49 1.10
CA ASN A 204 -26.54 7.43 2.17
C ASN A 204 -25.34 6.60 1.74
N PRO A 205 -24.59 7.04 0.72
CA PRO A 205 -23.39 6.34 0.32
C PRO A 205 -22.34 6.39 1.44
N ILE A 206 -21.55 5.33 1.54
CA ILE A 206 -20.56 5.19 2.60
C ILE A 206 -19.19 5.68 2.09
N PRO A 207 -18.54 6.63 2.77
CA PRO A 207 -17.17 7.01 2.46
C PRO A 207 -16.20 6.08 3.18
N PHE A 208 -15.66 5.11 2.46
CA PHE A 208 -14.62 4.23 2.97
C PHE A 208 -13.24 4.86 2.84
N LYS A 209 -12.48 4.87 3.92
CA LYS A 209 -11.08 5.28 3.89
C LYS A 209 -10.17 4.07 3.72
N ILE A 210 -9.25 4.18 2.76
CA ILE A 210 -8.13 3.26 2.57
C ILE A 210 -6.84 4.05 2.75
N ILE A 211 -6.22 3.90 3.90
CA ILE A 211 -5.02 4.65 4.29
C ILE A 211 -3.80 3.76 4.08
N LYS A 212 -3.01 4.05 3.04
CA LYS A 212 -1.83 3.26 2.65
C LYS A 212 -0.57 3.88 3.25
N LEU A 213 -0.14 3.35 4.41
CA LEU A 213 0.96 3.93 5.19
C LEU A 213 2.32 3.87 4.50
N HIS A 214 2.50 2.92 3.60
CA HIS A 214 3.72 2.77 2.83
C HIS A 214 3.58 3.22 1.37
N GLY A 215 2.53 3.97 1.04
CA GLY A 215 2.22 4.36 -0.34
C GLY A 215 1.59 3.24 -1.15
N SER A 216 1.56 3.38 -2.47
CA SER A 216 0.87 2.44 -3.36
C SER A 216 1.52 2.37 -4.73
N LEU A 217 1.39 1.22 -5.39
CA LEU A 217 1.89 1.03 -6.75
C LEU A 217 1.19 1.95 -7.77
N ASN A 218 -0.05 2.31 -7.53
CA ASN A 218 -0.82 3.21 -8.40
C ASN A 218 -0.68 4.70 -8.04
N TRP A 219 0.16 5.05 -7.07
CA TRP A 219 0.44 6.45 -6.74
C TRP A 219 1.69 6.93 -7.44
N LYS A 220 1.55 7.98 -8.24
CA LYS A 220 2.65 8.65 -8.94
C LYS A 220 2.77 10.09 -8.47
N TYR A 221 3.98 10.55 -8.28
CA TYR A 221 4.25 11.92 -7.85
C TYR A 221 5.45 12.51 -8.58
N CYS A 222 5.52 13.83 -8.61
CA CYS A 222 6.71 14.59 -8.93
C CYS A 222 6.96 15.62 -7.83
N ASN A 223 8.19 16.13 -7.76
CA ASN A 223 8.60 17.04 -6.68
C ASN A 223 7.97 18.44 -6.78
N CYS A 224 7.42 18.83 -7.94
CA CYS A 224 6.80 20.13 -8.14
C CYS A 224 5.33 20.19 -7.70
N TYR A 225 4.69 19.05 -7.42
CA TYR A 225 3.32 18.97 -6.94
C TYR A 225 3.22 18.27 -5.58
N ASN A 226 2.40 18.83 -4.69
CA ASN A 226 1.95 18.13 -3.47
C ASN A 226 0.67 17.33 -3.73
N GLN A 227 0.54 16.76 -4.93
CA GLN A 227 -0.61 15.97 -5.34
C GLN A 227 -0.13 14.64 -5.91
N THR A 228 -1.01 13.66 -5.88
CA THR A 228 -0.73 12.32 -6.37
C THR A 228 -1.55 12.06 -7.63
N LEU A 229 -0.88 11.65 -8.69
CA LEU A 229 -1.55 11.11 -9.87
C LEU A 229 -1.85 9.64 -9.61
N LEU A 230 -3.14 9.26 -9.68
CA LEU A 230 -3.53 7.86 -9.67
C LEU A 230 -3.33 7.27 -11.06
N THR A 231 -2.71 6.09 -11.11
CA THR A 231 -2.64 5.30 -12.35
C THR A 231 -3.61 4.14 -12.28
N PRO A 232 -4.13 3.65 -13.41
CA PRO A 232 -4.84 2.38 -13.47
C PRO A 232 -3.98 1.25 -12.88
N TRP A 233 -4.62 0.32 -12.19
CA TRP A 233 -3.92 -0.79 -11.52
C TRP A 233 -3.38 -1.87 -12.46
N ASP A 234 -3.87 -1.94 -13.68
CA ASP A 234 -3.43 -2.85 -14.72
C ASP A 234 -2.13 -2.42 -15.44
N ARG A 235 -1.46 -1.36 -14.96
CA ARG A 235 -0.26 -0.81 -15.61
C ARG A 235 0.99 -1.59 -15.28
N LYS A 236 1.69 -1.98 -16.34
CA LYS A 236 2.95 -2.72 -16.30
C LYS A 236 4.13 -1.77 -16.38
N ILE A 237 5.26 -2.20 -15.83
CA ILE A 237 6.55 -1.57 -16.07
C ILE A 237 7.19 -2.25 -17.29
N ASP A 238 7.60 -1.45 -18.27
CA ASP A 238 8.53 -1.91 -19.29
C ASP A 238 9.95 -1.90 -18.70
N LEU A 239 10.40 -3.04 -18.23
CA LEU A 239 11.74 -3.18 -17.65
C LEU A 239 12.87 -2.92 -18.65
N LYS A 240 12.65 -3.12 -19.96
CA LYS A 240 13.68 -2.85 -20.99
C LYS A 240 13.96 -1.36 -21.10
N ARG A 241 12.92 -0.52 -20.98
CA ARG A 241 13.04 0.93 -20.98
C ARG A 241 13.21 1.50 -19.58
N GLY A 242 12.99 0.71 -18.54
CA GLY A 242 12.98 1.17 -17.14
C GLY A 242 11.85 2.17 -16.84
N LYS A 243 10.82 2.22 -17.69
CA LYS A 243 9.75 3.21 -17.65
C LYS A 243 8.40 2.57 -17.42
N PHE A 244 7.50 3.32 -16.78
CA PHE A 244 6.09 2.93 -16.73
C PHE A 244 5.48 3.11 -18.11
N LEU A 245 4.69 2.12 -18.53
CA LEU A 245 3.85 2.26 -19.72
C LEU A 245 2.84 3.38 -19.45
N GLY A 246 2.83 4.37 -20.32
CA GLY A 246 1.96 5.53 -20.21
C GLY A 246 0.49 5.19 -20.37
N TYR A 247 -0.39 6.17 -20.20
CA TYR A 247 -1.79 6.02 -20.57
C TYR A 247 -1.91 5.90 -22.09
N SER A 248 -2.60 4.86 -22.55
CA SER A 248 -3.10 4.82 -23.91
C SER A 248 -4.33 5.72 -23.97
N TYR A 249 -4.21 6.87 -24.63
CA TYR A 249 -5.38 7.70 -24.94
C TYR A 249 -6.23 7.02 -26.04
N PRO A 250 -7.48 7.46 -26.23
CA PRO A 250 -8.34 6.90 -27.27
C PRO A 250 -7.75 6.92 -28.70
N ASP A 251 -6.76 7.78 -28.92
CA ASP A 251 -6.02 7.90 -30.19
C ASP A 251 -4.80 6.96 -30.30
N GLY A 252 -4.58 6.11 -29.30
CA GLY A 252 -3.53 5.09 -29.30
C GLY A 252 -2.11 5.62 -28.99
N LEU A 253 -1.94 6.87 -28.57
CA LEU A 253 -0.65 7.41 -28.15
C LEU A 253 -0.34 6.92 -26.73
N GLU A 254 0.83 6.32 -26.54
CA GLU A 254 1.41 6.05 -25.24
C GLU A 254 2.13 7.30 -24.74
N TYR A 255 1.61 7.91 -23.66
CA TYR A 255 2.27 9.02 -23.01
C TYR A 255 3.17 8.50 -21.89
N GLU A 256 4.41 8.96 -21.87
CA GLU A 256 5.28 8.83 -20.70
C GLU A 256 4.68 9.65 -19.55
N PHE A 257 4.77 9.13 -18.32
CA PHE A 257 4.36 9.87 -17.15
C PHE A 257 5.40 10.95 -16.85
N VAL A 258 5.25 12.09 -17.49
CA VAL A 258 6.07 13.27 -17.24
C VAL A 258 5.23 14.38 -16.63
N CYS A 259 5.85 15.11 -15.72
CA CYS A 259 5.23 16.27 -15.11
C CYS A 259 4.95 17.34 -16.17
N PRO A 260 3.73 17.85 -16.32
CA PRO A 260 3.39 18.84 -17.32
C PRO A 260 4.01 20.23 -17.05
N ILE A 261 4.59 20.44 -15.85
CA ILE A 261 5.22 21.72 -15.48
C ILE A 261 6.72 21.70 -15.80
N ASP A 262 7.46 20.69 -15.37
CA ASP A 262 8.91 20.67 -15.44
C ASP A 262 9.47 19.54 -16.34
N GLY A 263 8.60 18.68 -16.89
CA GLY A 263 9.00 17.58 -17.77
C GLY A 263 9.71 16.42 -17.07
N THR A 264 9.81 16.41 -15.75
CA THR A 264 10.41 15.30 -15.00
C THR A 264 9.52 14.07 -15.00
N GLU A 265 10.10 12.87 -14.93
CA GLU A 265 9.35 11.63 -14.81
C GLU A 265 8.62 11.55 -13.47
N PHE A 266 7.42 11.00 -13.48
CA PHE A 266 6.73 10.65 -12.24
C PHE A 266 7.34 9.40 -11.61
N HIS A 267 7.52 9.46 -10.30
CA HIS A 267 8.01 8.34 -9.50
C HIS A 267 6.85 7.62 -8.81
N THR A 268 6.99 6.31 -8.61
CA THR A 268 6.04 5.58 -7.75
C THR A 268 6.25 5.99 -6.30
N LEU A 269 5.17 6.45 -5.66
CA LEU A 269 5.20 6.78 -4.25
C LEU A 269 5.00 5.52 -3.41
N ILE A 270 6.11 4.87 -3.09
CA ILE A 270 6.16 3.83 -2.06
C ILE A 270 7.26 4.16 -1.07
N MET A 271 7.03 3.79 0.19
CA MET A 271 8.04 3.80 1.23
C MET A 271 8.64 2.40 1.32
N PRO A 272 9.83 2.17 0.75
CA PRO A 272 10.43 0.85 0.77
C PRO A 272 10.74 0.41 2.21
N PRO A 273 10.81 -0.88 2.46
CA PRO A 273 11.25 -1.37 3.75
C PRO A 273 12.72 -1.02 3.96
N SER A 274 13.01 -0.19 4.94
CA SER A 274 14.34 0.28 5.30
C SER A 274 14.43 0.47 6.80
N TYR A 275 15.60 0.22 7.37
CA TYR A 275 15.87 0.56 8.77
C TYR A 275 16.08 2.06 8.97
N LEU A 276 16.42 2.81 7.91
CA LEU A 276 16.67 4.26 7.92
C LEU A 276 15.58 5.03 7.17
N LYS A 277 14.32 4.81 7.51
CA LYS A 277 13.19 5.44 6.81
C LYS A 277 13.16 6.96 6.99
N THR A 278 13.02 7.68 5.88
CA THR A 278 12.79 9.13 5.86
C THR A 278 11.29 9.39 5.73
N LEU A 279 10.68 10.09 6.70
CA LEU A 279 9.23 10.34 6.75
C LEU A 279 8.83 11.74 6.27
N HIS A 280 9.72 12.43 5.54
CA HIS A 280 9.51 13.84 5.18
C HIS A 280 8.62 14.08 3.95
N HIS A 281 8.17 13.00 3.26
CA HIS A 281 7.29 13.18 2.11
C HIS A 281 5.91 13.69 2.55
N PRO A 282 5.40 14.82 1.99
CA PRO A 282 4.15 15.43 2.45
C PRO A 282 2.95 14.48 2.43
N ILE A 283 2.82 13.67 1.38
CA ILE A 283 1.76 12.68 1.24
C ILE A 283 1.85 11.61 2.34
N ILE A 284 3.04 11.09 2.63
CA ILE A 284 3.24 10.10 3.70
C ILE A 284 2.91 10.70 5.06
N THR A 285 3.33 11.94 5.32
CA THR A 285 2.97 12.66 6.57
C THR A 285 1.46 12.81 6.70
N GLN A 286 0.77 13.12 5.61
CA GLN A 286 -0.69 13.25 5.59
C GLN A 286 -1.38 11.91 5.90
N VAL A 287 -0.99 10.80 5.26
CA VAL A 287 -1.61 9.49 5.54
C VAL A 287 -1.33 9.00 6.96
N LEU A 288 -0.15 9.28 7.53
CA LEU A 288 0.14 9.00 8.94
C LEU A 288 -0.75 9.80 9.89
N SER A 289 -1.02 11.07 9.57
CA SER A 289 -1.94 11.92 10.33
C SER A 289 -3.37 11.40 10.28
N GLU A 290 -3.85 11.00 9.09
CA GLU A 290 -5.19 10.43 8.93
C GLU A 290 -5.31 9.06 9.63
N ALA A 291 -4.30 8.20 9.54
CA ALA A 291 -4.28 6.94 10.30
C ALA A 291 -4.36 7.19 11.80
N SER A 292 -3.61 8.17 12.29
CA SER A 292 -3.66 8.61 13.71
C SER A 292 -5.07 9.01 14.13
N ARG A 293 -5.78 9.73 13.26
CA ARG A 293 -7.17 10.14 13.52
C ARG A 293 -8.11 8.95 13.57
N GLU A 294 -8.07 8.07 12.56
CA GLU A 294 -8.95 6.90 12.47
C GLU A 294 -8.74 5.93 13.64
N LEU A 295 -7.47 5.68 14.03
CA LEU A 295 -7.16 4.84 15.20
C LEU A 295 -7.74 5.41 16.50
N ARG A 296 -7.70 6.73 16.67
CA ARG A 296 -8.19 7.41 17.90
C ARG A 296 -9.70 7.33 18.05
N ILE A 297 -10.45 7.35 16.94
CA ILE A 297 -11.92 7.31 16.94
C ILE A 297 -12.49 5.90 16.78
N ALA A 298 -11.63 4.88 16.70
CA ALA A 298 -12.01 3.49 16.59
C ALA A 298 -12.55 2.96 17.93
N LYS A 299 -13.58 2.10 17.85
CA LYS A 299 -14.06 1.30 18.99
C LYS A 299 -13.27 -0.01 19.12
N LYS A 300 -12.87 -0.57 17.98
CA LYS A 300 -12.17 -1.86 17.87
C LYS A 300 -11.13 -1.79 16.76
N ILE A 301 -10.01 -2.46 16.95
CA ILE A 301 -8.94 -2.55 15.94
C ILE A 301 -8.70 -4.01 15.59
N VAL A 302 -8.65 -4.32 14.30
CA VAL A 302 -8.44 -5.68 13.79
C VAL A 302 -7.22 -5.71 12.88
N PHE A 303 -6.18 -6.41 13.30
CA PHE A 303 -4.99 -6.65 12.50
C PHE A 303 -5.14 -7.95 11.71
N ILE A 304 -4.86 -7.93 10.41
CA ILE A 304 -4.93 -9.10 9.53
C ILE A 304 -3.62 -9.24 8.75
N GLY A 305 -2.93 -10.36 8.92
CA GLY A 305 -1.73 -10.69 8.16
C GLY A 305 -0.55 -9.74 8.38
N TYR A 306 -0.50 -9.02 9.50
CA TYR A 306 0.60 -8.13 9.86
C TYR A 306 1.36 -8.67 11.07
N SER A 307 2.68 -8.67 11.01
CA SER A 307 3.55 -9.25 12.06
C SER A 307 4.19 -8.23 13.00
N LEU A 308 3.89 -6.93 12.84
CA LEU A 308 4.59 -5.82 13.52
C LEU A 308 6.11 -5.89 13.30
N SER A 309 6.55 -5.81 12.03
CA SER A 309 7.96 -5.86 11.64
C SER A 309 8.84 -4.90 12.45
N ASN A 310 10.06 -5.32 12.78
CA ASN A 310 11.01 -4.47 13.48
C ASN A 310 11.47 -3.26 12.67
N ALA A 311 11.43 -3.33 11.35
CA ALA A 311 11.72 -2.20 10.45
C ALA A 311 10.63 -1.10 10.48
N ASP A 312 9.43 -1.42 11.01
CA ASP A 312 8.30 -0.50 11.06
C ASP A 312 8.19 0.23 12.41
N ILE A 313 9.32 0.73 12.92
CA ILE A 313 9.37 1.44 14.22
C ILE A 313 8.39 2.61 14.26
N HIS A 314 8.28 3.39 13.18
CA HIS A 314 7.38 4.53 13.07
C HIS A 314 5.90 4.11 13.13
N ILE A 315 5.55 2.94 12.57
CA ILE A 315 4.21 2.36 12.63
C ILE A 315 3.91 1.84 14.05
N LYS A 316 4.88 1.16 14.69
CA LYS A 316 4.74 0.76 16.09
C LYS A 316 4.53 1.96 17.00
N ALA A 317 5.29 3.05 16.77
CA ALA A 317 5.15 4.29 17.53
C ALA A 317 3.76 4.94 17.32
N LEU A 318 3.26 4.94 16.08
CA LEU A 318 1.91 5.40 15.74
C LEU A 318 0.86 4.60 16.53
N PHE A 319 0.90 3.26 16.47
CA PHE A 319 -0.04 2.40 17.18
C PHE A 319 0.05 2.60 18.70
N LYS A 320 1.27 2.61 19.27
CA LYS A 320 1.46 2.80 20.70
C LYS A 320 0.93 4.15 21.20
N LYS A 321 0.99 5.18 20.37
CA LYS A 321 0.47 6.52 20.70
C LYS A 321 -1.04 6.60 20.64
N GLN A 322 -1.69 5.86 19.72
CA GLN A 322 -3.12 6.03 19.43
C GLN A 322 -4.00 4.92 20.02
N ILE A 323 -3.47 3.71 20.20
CA ILE A 323 -4.22 2.60 20.79
C ILE A 323 -4.18 2.72 22.31
N THR A 324 -5.36 2.84 22.92
CA THR A 324 -5.45 2.92 24.39
C THR A 324 -5.29 1.54 25.03
N PRO A 325 -4.82 1.45 26.27
CA PRO A 325 -4.59 0.16 26.93
C PRO A 325 -5.83 -0.73 27.09
N ASP A 326 -7.02 -0.15 27.03
CA ASP A 326 -8.32 -0.83 27.15
C ASP A 326 -9.03 -1.05 25.82
N MET A 327 -8.44 -0.59 24.71
CA MET A 327 -8.95 -0.78 23.35
C MET A 327 -9.05 -2.28 23.02
N GLU A 328 -10.17 -2.70 22.46
CA GLU A 328 -10.30 -4.06 21.94
C GLU A 328 -9.43 -4.23 20.68
N VAL A 329 -8.52 -5.19 20.73
CA VAL A 329 -7.61 -5.50 19.63
C VAL A 329 -7.75 -6.97 19.27
N MET A 330 -8.00 -7.23 17.98
CA MET A 330 -7.99 -8.60 17.43
C MET A 330 -6.83 -8.75 16.45
N VAL A 331 -6.19 -9.92 16.46
CA VAL A 331 -5.05 -10.21 15.58
C VAL A 331 -5.30 -11.52 14.86
N VAL A 332 -5.49 -11.46 13.55
CA VAL A 332 -5.60 -12.61 12.66
C VAL A 332 -4.26 -12.85 12.00
N ASN A 333 -3.59 -13.92 12.39
CA ASN A 333 -2.29 -14.32 11.85
C ASN A 333 -2.08 -15.82 12.05
N PRO A 334 -1.71 -16.61 11.00
CA PRO A 334 -1.59 -18.07 11.11
C PRO A 334 -0.42 -18.52 11.99
N LYS A 335 0.55 -17.65 12.24
CA LYS A 335 1.76 -18.02 12.99
C LYS A 335 1.66 -17.61 14.45
N LYS A 336 1.68 -18.59 15.32
CA LYS A 336 1.90 -18.37 16.74
C LYS A 336 3.38 -18.11 16.98
N LYS A 337 3.74 -16.88 17.39
CA LYS A 337 5.10 -16.47 17.74
C LYS A 337 5.05 -15.64 19.00
N ASP A 338 5.75 -16.07 20.05
CA ASP A 338 5.74 -15.43 21.36
C ASP A 338 6.11 -13.92 21.29
N MET A 339 7.13 -13.59 20.52
CA MET A 339 7.54 -12.20 20.33
C MET A 339 6.48 -11.34 19.64
N MET A 340 5.76 -11.90 18.67
CA MET A 340 4.65 -11.21 18.02
C MET A 340 3.50 -10.97 19.01
N GLU A 341 3.13 -11.98 19.79
CA GLU A 341 2.11 -11.84 20.82
C GLU A 341 2.47 -10.79 21.86
N LEU A 342 3.72 -10.79 22.35
CA LEU A 342 4.22 -9.78 23.29
C LEU A 342 4.14 -8.37 22.69
N ASN A 343 4.52 -8.21 21.43
CA ASN A 343 4.41 -6.93 20.74
C ASN A 343 2.97 -6.41 20.70
N TYR A 344 1.99 -7.25 20.37
CA TYR A 344 0.58 -6.87 20.37
C TYR A 344 0.02 -6.60 21.77
N ARG A 345 0.36 -7.46 22.74
CA ARG A 345 -0.03 -7.25 24.16
C ARG A 345 0.54 -5.96 24.75
N SER A 346 1.65 -5.46 24.19
CA SER A 346 2.18 -4.16 24.58
C SER A 346 1.32 -2.98 24.11
N LEU A 347 0.45 -3.17 23.10
CA LEU A 347 -0.45 -2.13 22.59
C LEU A 347 -1.71 -2.01 23.44
N SER A 348 -2.30 -3.15 23.82
CA SER A 348 -3.54 -3.21 24.62
C SER A 348 -3.52 -4.41 25.57
N SER A 349 -4.21 -4.30 26.69
CA SER A 349 -4.49 -5.43 27.61
C SER A 349 -5.60 -6.36 27.10
N LYS A 350 -6.41 -5.89 26.15
CA LYS A 350 -7.55 -6.63 25.58
C LYS A 350 -7.24 -7.14 24.18
N VAL A 351 -6.17 -7.94 24.05
CA VAL A 351 -5.77 -8.54 22.76
C VAL A 351 -6.29 -9.97 22.65
N LYS A 352 -7.02 -10.25 21.56
CA LYS A 352 -7.50 -11.59 21.17
C LYS A 352 -6.76 -12.04 19.92
N PHE A 353 -6.20 -13.25 19.93
CA PHE A 353 -5.50 -13.85 18.79
C PHE A 353 -6.37 -14.89 18.09
N ILE A 354 -6.39 -14.86 16.78
CA ILE A 354 -7.03 -15.82 15.88
C ILE A 354 -5.94 -16.36 14.96
N TYR A 355 -5.57 -17.64 15.13
CA TYR A 355 -4.46 -18.26 14.42
C TYR A 355 -4.90 -18.87 13.09
N ASN A 356 -5.46 -18.02 12.24
CA ASN A 356 -5.94 -18.37 10.91
C ASN A 356 -5.26 -17.48 9.86
N THR A 357 -5.21 -17.98 8.64
CA THR A 357 -4.89 -17.19 7.46
C THR A 357 -6.06 -16.27 7.08
N PHE A 358 -5.85 -15.36 6.14
CA PHE A 358 -6.92 -14.47 5.67
C PHE A 358 -8.05 -15.25 4.99
N GLU A 359 -7.70 -16.22 4.14
CA GLU A 359 -8.64 -17.09 3.45
C GLU A 359 -9.45 -17.97 4.42
N GLU A 360 -8.79 -18.53 5.43
CA GLU A 360 -9.48 -19.34 6.48
C GLU A 360 -10.44 -18.47 7.29
N MET A 361 -10.01 -17.27 7.68
CA MET A 361 -10.87 -16.30 8.36
C MET A 361 -12.14 -15.97 7.57
N LEU A 362 -11.98 -15.73 6.25
CA LEU A 362 -13.11 -15.39 5.39
C LEU A 362 -14.04 -16.56 5.08
N SER A 363 -13.58 -17.78 5.26
CA SER A 363 -14.36 -19.01 5.03
C SER A 363 -15.14 -19.46 6.27
N ASP A 364 -14.81 -18.93 7.46
CA ASP A 364 -15.42 -19.31 8.73
C ASP A 364 -16.39 -18.22 9.23
N HIS A 365 -17.69 -18.52 9.18
CA HIS A 365 -18.74 -17.60 9.63
C HIS A 365 -18.61 -17.23 11.10
N THR A 366 -18.15 -18.14 11.97
CA THR A 366 -18.02 -17.85 13.41
C THR A 366 -16.88 -16.85 13.67
N ILE A 367 -15.81 -16.94 12.91
CA ILE A 367 -14.70 -15.99 12.96
C ILE A 367 -15.17 -14.63 12.43
N ILE A 368 -15.86 -14.59 11.29
CA ILE A 368 -16.43 -13.36 10.73
C ILE A 368 -17.34 -12.69 11.76
N GLU A 369 -18.31 -13.41 12.33
CA GLU A 369 -19.19 -12.85 13.35
C GLU A 369 -18.42 -12.31 14.54
N SER A 370 -17.39 -13.01 15.03
CA SER A 370 -16.59 -12.55 16.17
C SER A 370 -15.74 -11.29 15.85
N ILE A 371 -15.34 -11.11 14.60
CA ILE A 371 -14.56 -9.94 14.15
C ILE A 371 -15.48 -8.74 13.98
N PHE A 372 -16.64 -8.92 13.39
CA PHE A 372 -17.55 -7.83 13.02
C PHE A 372 -18.60 -7.50 14.09
N SER A 373 -18.76 -8.34 15.14
CA SER A 373 -19.52 -8.00 16.34
C SER A 373 -18.73 -7.03 17.22
#